data_157b45d87827aa0f469c194f26145cd9
#
_entry.id   157b45d87827aa0f469c194f26145cd9
#
_cell.length_a   1.000
_cell.length_b   1.000
_cell.length_c   1.000
_cell.angle_alpha   90.00
_cell.angle_beta   90.00
_cell.angle_gamma   90.00
#
_symmetry.space_group_name_H-M   'P 1'
#
loop_
_entity.id
_entity.type
_entity.pdbx_description
1 polymer ?
#
loop_
_entity_poly.entity_id
_entity_poly.type
_entity_poly.pdbx_seq_one_letter_code
_entity_poly.pdbx_strand_id
1 'polypeptide(L)'
;MRSSAIACTAGIALCIAAPASAEVVHSCAGDLAVETVATGLTNPWALAFLPDGRLLVTERPGRMRIVGSSAKVLDGKLSPALAGVPKVFASGQGGLHDVVLDRRYGENHTIYFCYAEPVDGGARTALARARLVDEPTPRLDDVKVIFRQDGPLSSGNHFGCRIAQTGDDNLFLTTGDHFSGRDQAQNLANHLGKLIRIRPDGSVPPDNPFVGRSGAKPEIWSYGHRNPQGLALNPATGKLWEHEHGPRGGDEINIIEKGKNYGWPVIGFGIDYNGARIHESTHKDGMEQPIWYWVPSIAPSGMAFAPESMIPAWRGNLFVGALAGQALVRLELDGEKVVKEERLLPQLRARIRDVRQGPDGALWFATDSPNGRILRVAPAK
;
A
#
# COMPACT_ATOMS: atom_id res chain seq x y z
N MET A 1 76.72 -5.16 0.17
CA MET A 1 75.44 -5.18 -0.58
C MET A 1 74.33 -4.82 0.40
N ARG A 2 73.80 -3.60 0.30
CA ARG A 2 72.69 -3.16 1.17
C ARG A 2 71.40 -3.23 0.37
N SER A 3 70.42 -4.08 0.79
CA SER A 3 69.11 -4.14 0.22
C SER A 3 68.21 -3.11 0.89
N SER A 4 67.73 -2.18 0.07
CA SER A 4 66.69 -1.19 0.49
C SER A 4 65.31 -1.81 0.26
N ALA A 5 64.54 -1.98 1.33
CA ALA A 5 63.13 -2.34 1.26
C ALA A 5 62.27 -1.09 1.02
N ILE A 6 61.53 -1.06 -0.07
CA ILE A 6 60.51 -0.04 -0.37
C ILE A 6 59.21 -0.42 0.32
N ALA A 7 58.78 0.38 1.27
CA ALA A 7 57.45 0.26 1.91
C ALA A 7 56.41 0.92 1.02
N CYS A 8 55.49 0.13 0.47
CA CYS A 8 54.26 0.62 -0.18
C CYS A 8 53.22 0.98 0.87
N THR A 9 52.98 2.26 1.08
CA THR A 9 51.83 2.76 1.85
C THR A 9 50.59 2.73 0.98
N ALA A 10 49.69 1.80 1.27
CA ALA A 10 48.35 1.78 0.67
C ALA A 10 47.49 2.90 1.27
N GLY A 11 47.24 3.93 0.49
CA GLY A 11 46.30 4.99 0.83
C GLY A 11 44.88 4.47 0.76
N ILE A 12 44.19 4.42 1.90
CA ILE A 12 42.76 4.16 1.97
C ILE A 12 42.06 5.41 1.47
N ALA A 13 41.50 5.36 0.26
CA ALA A 13 40.62 6.40 -0.25
C ALA A 13 39.28 6.31 0.50
N LEU A 14 39.02 7.25 1.38
CA LEU A 14 37.72 7.44 2.03
C LEU A 14 36.76 7.98 0.97
N CYS A 15 35.92 7.12 0.39
CA CYS A 15 34.79 7.56 -0.44
C CYS A 15 33.79 8.26 0.46
N ILE A 16 33.85 9.57 0.55
CA ILE A 16 32.77 10.39 1.11
C ILE A 16 31.61 10.32 0.08
N ALA A 17 30.57 9.62 0.39
CA ALA A 17 29.34 9.64 -0.40
C ALA A 17 28.82 11.10 -0.38
N ALA A 18 28.79 11.74 -1.54
CA ALA A 18 28.16 13.04 -1.68
C ALA A 18 26.66 12.92 -1.30
N PRO A 19 26.08 13.92 -0.63
CA PRO A 19 24.63 13.92 -0.39
C PRO A 19 23.92 13.80 -1.74
N ALA A 20 22.92 12.91 -1.82
CA ALA A 20 22.12 12.74 -3.03
C ALA A 20 21.51 14.10 -3.38
N SER A 21 21.91 14.68 -4.52
CA SER A 21 21.33 15.93 -4.99
C SER A 21 19.87 15.71 -5.30
N ALA A 22 18.98 16.57 -4.80
CA ALA A 22 17.58 16.55 -5.16
C ALA A 22 17.45 16.85 -6.65
N GLU A 23 16.73 16.02 -7.39
CA GLU A 23 16.34 16.30 -8.77
C GLU A 23 15.16 17.27 -8.75
N VAL A 24 15.27 18.40 -9.49
CA VAL A 24 14.16 19.33 -9.63
C VAL A 24 13.30 18.92 -10.83
N VAL A 25 12.01 18.79 -10.59
CA VAL A 25 11.01 18.37 -11.58
C VAL A 25 9.90 19.41 -11.66
N HIS A 26 9.55 19.80 -12.87
CA HIS A 26 8.44 20.74 -13.10
C HIS A 26 7.09 20.05 -12.97
N SER A 27 6.14 20.71 -12.30
CA SER A 27 4.72 20.35 -12.27
C SER A 27 3.87 21.57 -12.64
N CYS A 28 2.59 21.35 -12.93
CA CYS A 28 1.69 22.48 -13.24
C CYS A 28 1.46 23.44 -12.06
N ALA A 29 1.85 23.07 -10.84
CA ALA A 29 1.68 23.90 -9.63
C ALA A 29 3.01 24.41 -9.06
N GLY A 30 4.15 24.19 -9.76
CA GLY A 30 5.47 24.61 -9.33
C GLY A 30 6.50 23.48 -9.36
N ASP A 31 7.73 23.83 -9.04
CA ASP A 31 8.86 22.91 -9.07
C ASP A 31 8.88 21.99 -7.84
N LEU A 32 9.21 20.75 -8.06
CA LEU A 32 9.31 19.71 -7.05
C LEU A 32 10.78 19.29 -6.88
N ALA A 33 11.22 19.16 -5.64
CA ALA A 33 12.46 18.50 -5.29
C ALA A 33 12.17 17.01 -5.03
N VAL A 34 12.83 16.13 -5.78
CA VAL A 34 12.76 14.67 -5.63
C VAL A 34 14.05 14.17 -5.04
N GLU A 35 13.98 13.63 -3.83
CA GLU A 35 15.14 13.13 -3.08
C GLU A 35 15.08 11.61 -2.99
N THR A 36 16.17 10.91 -3.27
CA THR A 36 16.31 9.48 -2.95
C THR A 36 16.78 9.37 -1.50
N VAL A 37 15.92 8.85 -0.64
CA VAL A 37 16.17 8.72 0.80
C VAL A 37 16.87 7.40 1.13
N ALA A 38 16.46 6.30 0.50
CA ALA A 38 17.05 5.00 0.72
C ALA A 38 17.05 4.16 -0.56
N THR A 39 18.02 3.26 -0.66
CA THR A 39 18.21 2.31 -1.76
C THR A 39 18.46 0.90 -1.22
N GLY A 40 18.55 -0.10 -2.11
CA GLY A 40 18.92 -1.47 -1.70
C GLY A 40 17.80 -2.29 -1.06
N LEU A 41 16.56 -1.82 -1.15
CA LEU A 41 15.37 -2.57 -0.75
C LEU A 41 14.96 -3.54 -1.85
N THR A 42 14.47 -4.71 -1.47
CA THR A 42 14.00 -5.71 -2.44
C THR A 42 12.47 -5.67 -2.56
N ASN A 43 11.96 -5.10 -3.64
CA ASN A 43 10.52 -4.94 -3.87
C ASN A 43 9.81 -4.38 -2.63
N PRO A 44 10.19 -3.17 -2.14
CA PRO A 44 9.50 -2.55 -1.00
C PRO A 44 8.01 -2.41 -1.33
N TRP A 45 7.15 -2.78 -0.36
CA TRP A 45 5.71 -2.81 -0.60
C TRP A 45 4.95 -1.71 0.15
N ALA A 46 5.31 -1.43 1.39
CA ALA A 46 4.68 -0.38 2.18
C ALA A 46 5.67 0.36 3.09
N LEU A 47 5.31 1.59 3.42
CA LEU A 47 6.03 2.51 4.30
C LEU A 47 5.13 2.88 5.48
N ALA A 48 5.69 2.87 6.70
CA ALA A 48 5.05 3.46 7.88
C ALA A 48 6.06 4.32 8.63
N PHE A 49 5.67 5.54 9.01
CA PHE A 49 6.54 6.46 9.76
C PHE A 49 6.49 6.12 11.24
N LEU A 50 7.65 5.84 11.84
CA LEU A 50 7.80 5.76 13.29
C LEU A 50 7.73 7.18 13.90
N PRO A 51 7.32 7.32 15.18
CA PRO A 51 7.19 8.64 15.80
C PRO A 51 8.49 9.45 15.87
N ASP A 52 9.63 8.78 15.77
CA ASP A 52 10.96 9.41 15.74
C ASP A 52 11.44 9.82 14.35
N GLY A 53 10.62 9.60 13.31
CA GLY A 53 10.89 9.96 11.93
C GLY A 53 11.58 8.88 11.10
N ARG A 54 12.00 7.76 11.71
CA ARG A 54 12.47 6.59 10.95
C ARG A 54 11.29 5.94 10.22
N LEU A 55 11.59 5.08 9.23
CA LEU A 55 10.57 4.35 8.48
C LEU A 55 10.61 2.86 8.81
N LEU A 56 9.46 2.27 9.05
CA LEU A 56 9.25 0.83 8.96
C LEU A 56 8.85 0.49 7.53
N VAL A 57 9.57 -0.42 6.89
CA VAL A 57 9.37 -0.80 5.48
C VAL A 57 9.16 -2.29 5.38
N THR A 58 8.14 -2.68 4.64
CA THR A 58 7.93 -4.07 4.24
C THR A 58 8.57 -4.32 2.88
N GLU A 59 9.25 -5.44 2.74
CA GLU A 59 9.76 -5.98 1.49
C GLU A 59 8.95 -7.21 1.09
N ARG A 60 8.41 -7.23 -0.11
CA ARG A 60 7.51 -8.29 -0.60
C ARG A 60 8.02 -9.73 -0.39
N PRO A 61 9.35 -10.03 -0.48
CA PRO A 61 9.85 -11.37 -0.19
C PRO A 61 9.70 -11.86 1.26
N GLY A 62 9.18 -11.04 2.18
CA GLY A 62 8.88 -11.45 3.56
C GLY A 62 9.83 -10.85 4.59
N ARG A 63 10.39 -9.67 4.36
CA ARG A 63 11.24 -8.96 5.32
C ARG A 63 10.60 -7.64 5.74
N MET A 64 10.82 -7.25 6.98
CA MET A 64 10.65 -5.88 7.44
C MET A 64 12.00 -5.28 7.79
N ARG A 65 12.16 -3.97 7.57
CA ARG A 65 13.37 -3.22 7.93
C ARG A 65 12.98 -1.86 8.49
N ILE A 66 13.85 -1.34 9.35
CA ILE A 66 13.82 0.07 9.74
C ILE A 66 14.82 0.81 8.88
N VAL A 67 14.41 1.95 8.33
CA VAL A 67 15.24 2.87 7.55
C VAL A 67 15.52 4.10 8.38
N GLY A 68 16.80 4.45 8.53
CA GLY A 68 17.31 5.49 9.39
C GLY A 68 18.03 4.94 10.62
N SER A 69 19.19 5.54 10.96
CA SER A 69 20.05 5.03 12.06
C SER A 69 19.68 5.57 13.43
N SER A 70 18.92 6.67 13.54
CA SER A 70 18.49 7.25 14.81
C SER A 70 17.30 8.19 14.66
N ALA A 71 16.62 8.43 15.78
CA ALA A 71 15.63 9.48 15.95
C ALA A 71 16.21 10.85 15.55
N LYS A 72 15.95 11.37 14.40
CA LYS A 72 16.33 12.66 13.81
C LYS A 72 17.26 12.60 12.58
N VAL A 73 17.84 11.44 12.25
CA VAL A 73 18.71 11.32 11.07
C VAL A 73 18.20 10.20 10.18
N LEU A 74 17.42 10.56 9.18
CA LEU A 74 17.03 9.66 8.12
C LEU A 74 18.17 9.61 7.09
N ASP A 75 19.22 8.85 7.43
CA ASP A 75 20.46 8.72 6.65
C ASP A 75 20.38 7.62 5.57
N GLY A 76 19.20 7.06 5.35
CA GLY A 76 18.94 6.00 4.37
C GLY A 76 19.51 4.63 4.73
N LYS A 77 20.13 4.48 5.91
CA LYS A 77 20.65 3.19 6.36
C LYS A 77 19.53 2.20 6.63
N LEU A 78 19.73 0.97 6.18
CA LEU A 78 18.79 -0.14 6.41
C LEU A 78 19.23 -0.94 7.63
N SER A 79 18.30 -1.21 8.56
CA SER A 79 18.53 -2.19 9.61
C SER A 79 18.73 -3.60 9.02
N PRO A 80 19.26 -4.56 9.78
CA PRO A 80 19.01 -5.97 9.49
C PRO A 80 17.51 -6.24 9.34
N ALA A 81 17.15 -7.35 8.68
CA ALA A 81 15.76 -7.78 8.63
C ALA A 81 15.27 -8.07 10.07
N LEU A 82 14.06 -7.59 10.39
CA LEU A 82 13.44 -7.84 11.69
C LEU A 82 13.20 -9.34 11.89
N ALA A 83 13.57 -9.85 13.06
CA ALA A 83 13.15 -11.19 13.47
C ALA A 83 11.65 -11.22 13.81
N GLY A 84 11.03 -12.39 13.80
CA GLY A 84 9.63 -12.59 14.16
C GLY A 84 8.61 -12.35 13.04
N VAL A 85 9.02 -11.93 11.84
CA VAL A 85 8.12 -11.84 10.69
C VAL A 85 7.68 -13.26 10.29
N PRO A 86 6.36 -13.52 10.13
CA PRO A 86 5.87 -14.84 9.72
C PRO A 86 6.38 -15.25 8.34
N LYS A 87 6.40 -16.55 8.08
CA LYS A 87 6.64 -17.07 6.73
C LYS A 87 5.55 -16.60 5.78
N VAL A 88 5.94 -16.06 4.63
CA VAL A 88 5.03 -15.57 3.60
C VAL A 88 5.11 -16.43 2.33
N PHE A 89 4.03 -16.43 1.56
CA PHE A 89 3.99 -16.97 0.21
C PHE A 89 4.47 -15.90 -0.76
N ALA A 90 5.75 -15.88 -1.08
CA ALA A 90 6.40 -14.85 -1.91
C ALA A 90 6.43 -15.20 -3.41
N SER A 91 5.34 -15.75 -3.95
CA SER A 91 5.20 -16.10 -5.37
C SER A 91 4.08 -15.30 -6.02
N GLY A 92 4.19 -15.03 -7.32
CA GLY A 92 3.22 -14.20 -8.03
C GLY A 92 3.15 -12.80 -7.45
N GLN A 93 1.94 -12.37 -7.06
CA GLN A 93 1.69 -11.11 -6.35
C GLN A 93 1.76 -11.25 -4.83
N GLY A 94 1.92 -12.47 -4.31
CA GLY A 94 2.00 -12.74 -2.87
C GLY A 94 3.28 -12.22 -2.23
N GLY A 95 3.29 -12.17 -0.91
CA GLY A 95 4.41 -11.71 -0.10
C GLY A 95 3.99 -11.03 1.20
N LEU A 96 4.90 -10.25 1.76
CA LEU A 96 4.61 -9.32 2.84
C LEU A 96 4.18 -8.00 2.21
N HIS A 97 3.02 -7.50 2.63
CA HIS A 97 2.35 -6.38 1.97
C HIS A 97 2.28 -5.15 2.88
N ASP A 98 1.08 -4.67 3.19
CA ASP A 98 0.91 -3.41 3.93
C ASP A 98 1.32 -3.51 5.40
N VAL A 99 1.73 -2.38 5.94
CA VAL A 99 1.99 -2.19 7.38
C VAL A 99 1.50 -0.82 7.81
N VAL A 100 0.82 -0.78 8.94
CA VAL A 100 0.39 0.47 9.59
C VAL A 100 0.70 0.40 11.09
N LEU A 101 0.97 1.56 11.69
CA LEU A 101 1.08 1.67 13.13
C LEU A 101 -0.31 1.78 13.76
N ASP A 102 -0.49 1.19 14.93
CA ASP A 102 -1.67 1.47 15.76
C ASP A 102 -1.76 2.96 16.08
N ARG A 103 -2.96 3.51 16.13
CA ARG A 103 -3.17 4.94 16.47
C ARG A 103 -2.61 5.34 17.83
N ARG A 104 -2.48 4.36 18.74
CA ARG A 104 -1.83 4.50 20.06
C ARG A 104 -0.44 3.89 20.09
N TYR A 105 0.25 3.87 18.94
CA TYR A 105 1.58 3.27 18.84
C TYR A 105 2.58 3.80 19.87
N GLY A 106 2.53 5.10 20.18
CA GLY A 106 3.40 5.71 21.19
C GLY A 106 3.23 5.11 22.61
N GLU A 107 2.10 4.45 22.89
CA GLU A 107 1.79 3.81 24.16
C GLU A 107 2.05 2.29 24.12
N ASN A 108 1.69 1.64 22.99
CA ASN A 108 1.61 0.19 22.92
C ASN A 108 2.60 -0.47 21.95
N HIS A 109 3.30 0.32 21.12
CA HIS A 109 4.22 -0.14 20.08
C HIS A 109 3.61 -1.18 19.12
N THR A 110 2.28 -1.19 18.97
CA THR A 110 1.58 -2.16 18.11
C THR A 110 1.63 -1.73 16.66
N ILE A 111 1.87 -2.70 15.80
CA ILE A 111 1.73 -2.57 14.35
C ILE A 111 0.73 -3.61 13.83
N TYR A 112 0.08 -3.29 12.72
CA TYR A 112 -0.72 -4.24 11.95
C TYR A 112 -0.06 -4.42 10.59
N PHE A 113 0.03 -5.65 10.14
CA PHE A 113 0.59 -5.95 8.83
C PHE A 113 -0.16 -7.08 8.15
N CYS A 114 -0.25 -6.96 6.83
CA CYS A 114 -0.96 -7.90 5.99
C CYS A 114 0.03 -8.67 5.11
N TYR A 115 -0.23 -9.94 4.89
CA TYR A 115 0.63 -10.80 4.10
C TYR A 115 -0.12 -11.96 3.45
N ALA A 116 0.48 -12.55 2.42
CA ALA A 116 0.04 -13.81 1.84
C ALA A 116 0.49 -14.96 2.74
N GLU A 117 -0.42 -15.53 3.55
CA GLU A 117 -0.15 -16.68 4.40
C GLU A 117 -0.18 -17.96 3.55
N PRO A 118 0.91 -18.79 3.56
CA PRO A 118 0.91 -20.07 2.86
C PRO A 118 -0.16 -21.00 3.41
N VAL A 119 -0.86 -21.68 2.51
CA VAL A 119 -1.80 -22.78 2.80
C VAL A 119 -1.57 -23.91 1.81
N ASP A 120 -2.14 -25.10 2.09
CA ASP A 120 -2.10 -26.21 1.14
C ASP A 120 -2.74 -25.81 -0.19
N GLY A 121 -1.97 -25.93 -1.26
CA GLY A 121 -2.41 -25.60 -2.62
C GLY A 121 -2.40 -24.10 -2.98
N GLY A 122 -1.89 -23.20 -2.11
CA GLY A 122 -1.85 -21.78 -2.44
C GLY A 122 -1.50 -20.83 -1.29
N ALA A 123 -2.18 -19.72 -1.23
CA ALA A 123 -2.03 -18.74 -0.16
C ALA A 123 -3.34 -17.98 0.09
N ARG A 124 -3.46 -17.37 1.23
CA ARG A 124 -4.58 -16.48 1.60
C ARG A 124 -4.09 -15.16 2.17
N THR A 125 -4.93 -14.15 2.09
CA THR A 125 -4.70 -12.89 2.79
C THR A 125 -4.88 -13.08 4.29
N ALA A 126 -3.85 -12.71 5.07
CA ALA A 126 -3.89 -12.72 6.52
C ALA A 126 -3.49 -11.34 7.08
N LEU A 127 -4.18 -10.92 8.14
CA LEU A 127 -3.83 -9.72 8.91
C LEU A 127 -3.30 -10.15 10.27
N ALA A 128 -2.12 -9.67 10.60
CA ALA A 128 -1.52 -9.88 11.91
C ALA A 128 -1.30 -8.56 12.65
N ARG A 129 -1.24 -8.64 13.96
CA ARG A 129 -0.70 -7.60 14.83
C ARG A 129 0.56 -8.10 15.50
N ALA A 130 1.46 -7.18 15.85
CA ALA A 130 2.65 -7.48 16.62
C ALA A 130 3.07 -6.24 17.42
N ARG A 131 3.91 -6.44 18.44
CA ARG A 131 4.62 -5.37 19.12
C ARG A 131 5.98 -5.19 18.42
N LEU A 132 6.23 -4.00 17.90
CA LEU A 132 7.54 -3.65 17.36
C LEU A 132 8.50 -3.33 18.51
N VAL A 133 9.62 -4.03 18.54
CA VAL A 133 10.78 -3.73 19.38
C VAL A 133 11.90 -3.30 18.44
N ASP A 134 12.32 -2.07 18.53
CA ASP A 134 13.26 -1.48 17.56
C ASP A 134 14.70 -1.40 18.09
N GLU A 135 14.90 -1.57 19.39
CA GLU A 135 16.23 -1.57 20.03
C GLU A 135 16.38 -2.66 21.10
N PRO A 136 17.59 -3.16 21.37
CA PRO A 136 18.84 -2.94 20.61
C PRO A 136 18.90 -3.69 19.29
N THR A 137 18.03 -4.68 19.07
CA THR A 137 17.92 -5.47 17.84
C THR A 137 16.49 -5.48 17.38
N PRO A 138 16.17 -4.88 16.21
CA PRO A 138 14.81 -4.78 15.71
C PRO A 138 14.16 -6.16 15.52
N ARG A 139 12.95 -6.32 16.07
CA ARG A 139 12.17 -7.56 15.98
C ARG A 139 10.68 -7.33 16.21
N LEU A 140 9.89 -8.31 15.87
CA LEU A 140 8.47 -8.39 16.20
C LEU A 140 8.26 -9.37 17.37
N ASP A 141 7.65 -8.88 18.46
CA ASP A 141 7.19 -9.71 19.55
C ASP A 141 5.66 -9.84 19.50
N ASP A 142 5.12 -10.85 20.18
CA ASP A 142 3.67 -11.06 20.35
C ASP A 142 2.88 -11.11 19.05
N VAL A 143 3.46 -11.70 18.00
CA VAL A 143 2.83 -11.82 16.68
C VAL A 143 1.57 -12.68 16.78
N LYS A 144 0.42 -12.09 16.47
CA LYS A 144 -0.88 -12.74 16.49
C LYS A 144 -1.65 -12.46 15.19
N VAL A 145 -2.06 -13.51 14.49
CA VAL A 145 -2.97 -13.38 13.35
C VAL A 145 -4.37 -13.10 13.88
N ILE A 146 -4.96 -11.98 13.44
CA ILE A 146 -6.27 -11.51 13.89
C ILE A 146 -7.35 -11.64 12.81
N PHE A 147 -6.97 -11.92 11.55
CA PHE A 147 -7.90 -12.24 10.47
C PHE A 147 -7.22 -13.18 9.46
N ARG A 148 -8.02 -14.09 8.90
CA ARG A 148 -7.66 -14.95 7.79
C ARG A 148 -8.78 -14.97 6.76
N GLN A 149 -8.44 -14.70 5.52
CA GLN A 149 -9.37 -14.82 4.40
C GLN A 149 -9.83 -16.28 4.25
N ASP A 150 -11.13 -16.49 4.09
CA ASP A 150 -11.78 -17.77 3.88
C ASP A 150 -12.40 -17.81 2.48
N GLY A 151 -12.24 -18.94 1.79
CA GLY A 151 -12.79 -19.18 0.45
C GLY A 151 -11.89 -20.06 -0.41
N PRO A 152 -12.20 -20.23 -1.69
CA PRO A 152 -11.34 -20.97 -2.63
C PRO A 152 -10.06 -20.19 -2.94
N LEU A 153 -8.89 -20.71 -2.53
CA LEU A 153 -7.60 -20.00 -2.49
C LEU A 153 -6.58 -20.63 -3.45
N SER A 154 -6.89 -20.75 -4.71
CA SER A 154 -6.11 -21.49 -5.71
C SER A 154 -5.13 -20.66 -6.53
N SER A 155 -5.01 -19.34 -6.30
CA SER A 155 -4.16 -18.45 -7.10
C SER A 155 -3.12 -17.72 -6.26
N GLY A 156 -1.98 -17.42 -6.87
CA GLY A 156 -0.94 -16.55 -6.33
C GLY A 156 -1.12 -15.06 -6.67
N ASN A 157 -2.33 -14.64 -7.04
CA ASN A 157 -2.64 -13.26 -7.43
C ASN A 157 -3.80 -12.68 -6.63
N HIS A 158 -3.99 -11.37 -6.71
CA HIS A 158 -5.13 -10.60 -6.17
C HIS A 158 -5.35 -10.84 -4.67
N PHE A 159 -4.40 -10.46 -3.84
CA PHE A 159 -4.50 -10.56 -2.39
C PHE A 159 -5.22 -9.37 -1.74
N GLY A 160 -5.34 -8.22 -2.45
CA GLY A 160 -5.75 -6.96 -1.84
C GLY A 160 -4.70 -6.49 -0.86
N CYS A 161 -4.98 -6.60 0.46
CA CYS A 161 -3.98 -6.45 1.53
C CYS A 161 -3.61 -4.99 1.85
N ARG A 162 -4.54 -4.03 1.71
CA ARG A 162 -4.40 -2.69 2.27
C ARG A 162 -5.12 -2.58 3.59
N ILE A 163 -4.55 -1.80 4.50
CA ILE A 163 -5.02 -1.61 5.86
C ILE A 163 -5.30 -0.13 6.12
N ALA A 164 -6.42 0.17 6.76
CA ALA A 164 -6.69 1.47 7.36
C ALA A 164 -7.25 1.29 8.77
N GLN A 165 -6.80 2.12 9.73
CA GLN A 165 -7.39 2.20 11.05
C GLN A 165 -8.18 3.50 11.17
N THR A 166 -9.44 3.41 11.60
CA THR A 166 -10.34 4.54 11.74
C THR A 166 -10.32 5.16 13.13
N GLY A 167 -10.97 6.32 13.30
CA GLY A 167 -11.01 7.05 14.56
C GLY A 167 -11.70 6.31 15.71
N ASP A 168 -12.55 5.33 15.39
CA ASP A 168 -13.23 4.43 16.31
C ASP A 168 -12.42 3.14 16.61
N ASP A 169 -11.12 3.15 16.31
CA ASP A 169 -10.15 2.08 16.47
C ASP A 169 -10.41 0.82 15.62
N ASN A 170 -11.43 0.80 14.75
CA ASN A 170 -11.62 -0.33 13.87
C ASN A 170 -10.57 -0.40 12.76
N LEU A 171 -10.26 -1.62 12.36
CA LEU A 171 -9.38 -1.93 11.24
C LEU A 171 -10.21 -2.29 10.01
N PHE A 172 -9.87 -1.68 8.89
CA PHE A 172 -10.34 -2.07 7.58
C PHE A 172 -9.22 -2.77 6.83
N LEU A 173 -9.53 -3.88 6.18
CA LEU A 173 -8.63 -4.68 5.37
C LEU A 173 -9.26 -5.00 4.03
N THR A 174 -8.54 -4.78 2.95
CA THR A 174 -8.98 -5.20 1.62
C THR A 174 -8.56 -6.64 1.33
N THR A 175 -9.43 -7.41 0.68
CA THR A 175 -9.14 -8.75 0.19
C THR A 175 -9.47 -8.85 -1.29
N GLY A 176 -8.61 -9.51 -2.06
CA GLY A 176 -8.83 -9.74 -3.49
C GLY A 176 -9.64 -11.00 -3.78
N ASP A 177 -10.02 -11.14 -5.05
CA ASP A 177 -10.79 -12.28 -5.57
C ASP A 177 -9.93 -13.50 -5.91
N HIS A 178 -8.62 -13.44 -5.67
CA HIS A 178 -7.65 -14.47 -6.04
C HIS A 178 -7.65 -14.82 -7.53
N PHE A 179 -8.01 -13.89 -8.42
CA PHE A 179 -8.05 -14.03 -9.87
C PHE A 179 -9.03 -15.11 -10.36
N SER A 180 -8.81 -16.36 -9.99
CA SER A 180 -9.68 -17.50 -10.37
C SER A 180 -11.02 -17.51 -9.63
N GLY A 181 -11.14 -16.81 -8.51
CA GLY A 181 -12.33 -16.70 -7.69
C GLY A 181 -13.21 -15.48 -7.98
N ARG A 182 -13.09 -14.84 -9.14
CA ARG A 182 -13.79 -13.58 -9.46
C ARG A 182 -15.30 -13.60 -9.16
N ASP A 183 -15.97 -14.69 -9.46
CA ASP A 183 -17.42 -14.81 -9.27
C ASP A 183 -17.80 -14.89 -7.77
N GLN A 184 -16.84 -15.23 -6.90
CA GLN A 184 -16.98 -15.22 -5.45
C GLN A 184 -17.02 -13.80 -4.86
N ALA A 185 -16.64 -12.78 -5.61
CA ALA A 185 -16.73 -11.40 -5.15
C ALA A 185 -18.17 -10.98 -4.80
N GLN A 186 -19.17 -11.57 -5.46
CA GLN A 186 -20.59 -11.37 -5.18
C GLN A 186 -21.14 -12.28 -4.06
N ASN A 187 -20.40 -13.33 -3.66
CA ASN A 187 -20.84 -14.28 -2.66
C ASN A 187 -20.45 -13.85 -1.25
N LEU A 188 -21.41 -13.57 -0.38
CA LEU A 188 -21.17 -13.12 1.00
C LEU A 188 -20.71 -14.26 1.95
N ALA A 189 -20.79 -15.53 1.53
CA ALA A 189 -20.38 -16.67 2.37
C ALA A 189 -18.86 -16.87 2.48
N ASN A 190 -18.07 -16.02 1.78
CA ASN A 190 -16.60 -16.05 1.80
C ASN A 190 -16.03 -14.62 1.78
N HIS A 191 -14.69 -14.52 1.89
CA HIS A 191 -13.98 -13.22 1.96
C HIS A 191 -13.28 -12.82 0.65
N LEU A 192 -13.59 -13.42 -0.51
CA LEU A 192 -13.00 -13.05 -1.78
C LEU A 192 -13.62 -11.77 -2.33
N GLY A 193 -12.77 -10.78 -2.68
CA GLY A 193 -13.23 -9.51 -3.22
C GLY A 193 -14.10 -8.69 -2.26
N LYS A 194 -13.59 -8.46 -1.05
CA LYS A 194 -14.30 -7.79 0.04
C LYS A 194 -13.47 -6.68 0.67
N LEU A 195 -14.16 -5.75 1.29
CA LEU A 195 -13.60 -4.96 2.38
C LEU A 195 -14.07 -5.54 3.70
N ILE A 196 -13.14 -5.79 4.59
CA ILE A 196 -13.34 -6.39 5.92
C ILE A 196 -13.24 -5.30 6.97
N ARG A 197 -14.11 -5.33 8.00
CA ARG A 197 -14.01 -4.47 9.18
C ARG A 197 -13.99 -5.31 10.44
N ILE A 198 -12.93 -5.18 11.23
CA ILE A 198 -12.73 -5.89 12.51
C ILE A 198 -12.14 -4.93 13.56
N ARG A 199 -12.17 -5.34 14.82
CA ARG A 199 -11.44 -4.65 15.90
C ARG A 199 -9.96 -5.07 15.96
N PRO A 200 -9.11 -4.32 16.68
CA PRO A 200 -7.69 -4.65 16.86
C PRO A 200 -7.41 -6.03 17.49
N ASP A 201 -8.35 -6.60 18.18
CA ASP A 201 -8.26 -7.96 18.75
C ASP A 201 -8.72 -9.07 17.80
N GLY A 202 -9.28 -8.70 16.65
CA GLY A 202 -9.85 -9.59 15.63
C GLY A 202 -11.36 -9.84 15.79
N SER A 203 -12.02 -9.28 16.83
CA SER A 203 -13.45 -9.41 17.01
C SER A 203 -14.25 -8.60 15.99
N VAL A 204 -15.45 -9.05 15.70
CA VAL A 204 -16.35 -8.39 14.74
C VAL A 204 -17.15 -7.29 15.45
N PRO A 205 -17.15 -6.05 14.93
CA PRO A 205 -18.04 -5.00 15.41
C PRO A 205 -19.51 -5.39 15.24
N PRO A 206 -20.38 -5.24 16.27
CA PRO A 206 -21.76 -5.68 16.22
C PRO A 206 -22.62 -4.90 15.22
N ASP A 207 -22.16 -3.75 14.79
CA ASP A 207 -22.80 -2.88 13.80
C ASP A 207 -22.34 -3.13 12.36
N ASN A 208 -21.53 -4.17 12.09
CA ASN A 208 -21.21 -4.54 10.71
C ASN A 208 -22.49 -4.94 9.94
N PRO A 209 -22.55 -4.64 8.62
CA PRO A 209 -23.79 -4.73 7.85
C PRO A 209 -24.38 -6.14 7.73
N PHE A 210 -23.56 -7.17 7.88
CA PHE A 210 -23.98 -8.55 7.67
C PHE A 210 -23.99 -9.40 8.95
N VAL A 211 -23.82 -8.79 10.13
CA VAL A 211 -23.96 -9.47 11.42
C VAL A 211 -25.39 -10.02 11.57
N GLY A 212 -25.50 -11.30 11.95
CA GLY A 212 -26.77 -12.00 12.09
C GLY A 212 -27.42 -12.43 10.77
N ARG A 213 -26.86 -12.10 9.61
CA ARG A 213 -27.36 -12.55 8.30
C ARG A 213 -26.87 -13.97 8.02
N SER A 214 -27.82 -14.92 7.89
CA SER A 214 -27.51 -16.29 7.50
C SER A 214 -26.82 -16.34 6.13
N GLY A 215 -25.76 -17.15 6.01
CA GLY A 215 -24.99 -17.31 4.78
C GLY A 215 -24.07 -16.14 4.43
N ALA A 216 -23.85 -15.21 5.35
CA ALA A 216 -22.89 -14.11 5.16
C ALA A 216 -21.82 -14.10 6.25
N LYS A 217 -20.59 -13.74 5.88
CA LYS A 217 -19.48 -13.52 6.83
C LYS A 217 -19.71 -12.18 7.53
N PRO A 218 -19.71 -12.14 8.88
CA PRO A 218 -20.04 -10.94 9.63
C PRO A 218 -18.94 -9.87 9.59
N GLU A 219 -17.73 -10.22 9.21
CA GLU A 219 -16.59 -9.29 9.06
C GLU A 219 -16.71 -8.39 7.82
N ILE A 220 -17.57 -8.76 6.86
CA ILE A 220 -17.68 -8.02 5.59
C ILE A 220 -18.30 -6.64 5.83
N TRP A 221 -17.63 -5.61 5.30
CA TRP A 221 -18.13 -4.24 5.26
C TRP A 221 -18.74 -3.86 3.91
N SER A 222 -18.06 -4.20 2.80
CA SER A 222 -18.52 -4.07 1.42
C SER A 222 -18.05 -5.24 0.57
N TYR A 223 -18.60 -5.41 -0.63
CA TYR A 223 -18.33 -6.55 -1.48
C TYR A 223 -18.38 -6.18 -2.97
N GLY A 224 -18.04 -7.13 -3.84
CA GLY A 224 -17.99 -6.88 -5.27
C GLY A 224 -16.72 -6.15 -5.70
N HIS A 225 -15.60 -6.44 -5.06
CA HIS A 225 -14.27 -5.92 -5.39
C HIS A 225 -13.44 -6.97 -6.13
N ARG A 226 -12.50 -6.50 -6.96
CA ARG A 226 -11.55 -7.38 -7.67
C ARG A 226 -10.23 -7.54 -6.92
N ASN A 227 -9.44 -6.49 -6.87
CA ASN A 227 -8.10 -6.50 -6.26
C ASN A 227 -7.76 -5.11 -5.73
N PRO A 228 -8.32 -4.71 -4.61
CA PRO A 228 -8.07 -3.41 -4.01
C PRO A 228 -6.62 -3.27 -3.56
N GLN A 229 -5.92 -2.26 -4.07
CA GLN A 229 -4.50 -2.00 -3.81
C GLN A 229 -4.24 -0.68 -3.08
N GLY A 230 -5.26 0.14 -2.88
CA GLY A 230 -5.21 1.38 -2.12
C GLY A 230 -6.39 1.51 -1.17
N LEU A 231 -6.15 2.11 0.00
CA LEU A 231 -7.16 2.38 1.00
C LEU A 231 -6.70 3.59 1.83
N ALA A 232 -7.48 4.66 1.85
CA ALA A 232 -7.17 5.86 2.61
C ALA A 232 -8.42 6.55 3.14
N LEU A 233 -8.32 7.18 4.31
CA LEU A 233 -9.35 8.06 4.83
C LEU A 233 -9.20 9.44 4.20
N ASN A 234 -10.27 9.97 3.64
CA ASN A 234 -10.32 11.36 3.22
C ASN A 234 -10.33 12.25 4.48
N PRO A 235 -9.31 13.09 4.69
CA PRO A 235 -9.18 13.86 5.93
C PRO A 235 -10.29 14.91 6.10
N ALA A 236 -10.90 15.37 5.00
CA ALA A 236 -11.97 16.37 5.05
C ALA A 236 -13.34 15.78 5.40
N THR A 237 -13.61 14.53 5.00
CA THR A 237 -14.94 13.91 5.16
C THR A 237 -14.96 12.72 6.12
N GLY A 238 -13.79 12.16 6.44
CA GLY A 238 -13.66 10.91 7.20
C GLY A 238 -14.11 9.66 6.44
N LYS A 239 -14.54 9.79 5.18
CA LYS A 239 -14.94 8.65 4.35
C LYS A 239 -13.73 7.85 3.89
N LEU A 240 -13.92 6.56 3.77
CA LEU A 240 -12.91 5.62 3.29
C LEU A 240 -12.94 5.58 1.77
N TRP A 241 -11.80 5.87 1.15
CA TRP A 241 -11.58 5.78 -0.28
C TRP A 241 -10.74 4.57 -0.59
N GLU A 242 -11.08 3.87 -1.65
CA GLU A 242 -10.43 2.66 -2.11
C GLU A 242 -10.16 2.79 -3.61
N HIS A 243 -9.10 2.18 -4.09
CA HIS A 243 -8.93 1.91 -5.51
C HIS A 243 -8.53 0.48 -5.76
N GLU A 244 -8.95 -0.03 -6.91
CA GLU A 244 -8.69 -1.41 -7.28
C GLU A 244 -8.24 -1.56 -8.74
N HIS A 245 -7.54 -2.67 -9.00
CA HIS A 245 -7.16 -3.05 -10.35
C HIS A 245 -8.34 -3.62 -11.11
N GLY A 246 -8.62 -3.07 -12.28
CA GLY A 246 -9.38 -3.74 -13.32
C GLY A 246 -8.55 -4.83 -14.02
N PRO A 247 -9.14 -5.54 -14.99
CA PRO A 247 -8.40 -6.49 -15.81
C PRO A 247 -7.56 -5.76 -16.90
N ARG A 248 -7.95 -5.78 -18.13
CA ARG A 248 -7.33 -4.97 -19.18
C ARG A 248 -8.10 -3.65 -19.32
N GLY A 249 -7.71 -2.64 -18.49
CA GLY A 249 -8.46 -1.40 -18.24
C GLY A 249 -9.49 -1.59 -17.14
N GLY A 250 -10.15 -0.48 -16.73
CA GLY A 250 -11.16 -0.48 -15.69
C GLY A 250 -10.60 -0.54 -14.28
N ASP A 251 -9.40 -0.01 -14.04
CA ASP A 251 -8.98 0.32 -12.67
C ASP A 251 -9.91 1.41 -12.15
N GLU A 252 -10.31 1.36 -10.89
CA GLU A 252 -11.35 2.21 -10.33
C GLU A 252 -10.92 2.89 -9.04
N ILE A 253 -11.54 4.05 -8.75
CA ILE A 253 -11.55 4.66 -7.42
C ILE A 253 -12.98 4.69 -6.91
N ASN A 254 -13.17 4.18 -5.70
CA ASN A 254 -14.44 4.06 -5.03
C ASN A 254 -14.47 4.79 -3.69
N ILE A 255 -15.61 5.37 -3.34
CA ILE A 255 -15.91 5.84 -1.97
C ILE A 255 -16.68 4.74 -1.29
N ILE A 256 -16.10 4.20 -0.22
CA ILE A 256 -16.63 2.98 0.40
C ILE A 256 -17.73 3.31 1.41
N GLU A 257 -18.86 2.65 1.22
CA GLU A 257 -20.01 2.73 2.11
C GLU A 257 -20.41 1.35 2.67
N LYS A 258 -21.01 1.38 3.84
CA LYS A 258 -21.46 0.21 4.59
C LYS A 258 -22.46 -0.63 3.82
N GLY A 259 -22.18 -1.91 3.62
CA GLY A 259 -23.08 -2.90 3.03
C GLY A 259 -23.23 -2.81 1.51
N LYS A 260 -22.50 -1.93 0.84
CA LYS A 260 -22.62 -1.66 -0.59
C LYS A 260 -21.88 -2.69 -1.45
N ASN A 261 -22.39 -2.87 -2.68
CA ASN A 261 -21.85 -3.74 -3.73
C ASN A 261 -21.16 -2.91 -4.80
N TYR A 262 -19.87 -3.14 -5.04
CA TYR A 262 -19.04 -2.41 -6.03
C TYR A 262 -18.97 -3.11 -7.39
N GLY A 263 -19.76 -4.17 -7.56
CA GLY A 263 -20.20 -4.68 -8.85
C GLY A 263 -19.30 -5.70 -9.52
N TRP A 264 -18.03 -5.84 -9.15
CA TRP A 264 -17.16 -6.87 -9.76
C TRP A 264 -17.71 -8.29 -9.54
N PRO A 265 -17.75 -9.18 -10.55
CA PRO A 265 -17.38 -8.98 -11.98
C PRO A 265 -18.59 -8.58 -12.85
N VAL A 266 -19.76 -8.31 -12.29
CA VAL A 266 -21.03 -8.08 -13.02
C VAL A 266 -20.98 -6.79 -13.83
N ILE A 267 -20.48 -5.70 -13.22
CA ILE A 267 -20.23 -4.42 -13.89
C ILE A 267 -18.76 -4.06 -13.87
N GLY A 268 -18.30 -3.20 -14.80
CA GLY A 268 -16.94 -2.68 -14.88
C GLY A 268 -16.62 -2.10 -16.25
N PHE A 269 -15.42 -1.52 -16.39
CA PHE A 269 -15.00 -0.76 -17.58
C PHE A 269 -13.88 -1.42 -18.40
N GLY A 270 -13.40 -2.59 -17.98
CA GLY A 270 -12.34 -3.33 -18.65
C GLY A 270 -12.83 -4.54 -19.45
N ILE A 271 -11.89 -5.22 -20.08
CA ILE A 271 -12.10 -6.51 -20.77
C ILE A 271 -11.09 -7.53 -20.25
N ASP A 272 -11.34 -8.81 -20.48
CA ASP A 272 -10.40 -9.87 -20.08
C ASP A 272 -9.07 -9.76 -20.85
N TYR A 273 -8.00 -10.32 -20.32
CA TYR A 273 -6.67 -10.32 -20.94
C TYR A 273 -6.65 -11.01 -22.31
N ASN A 274 -7.53 -11.97 -22.55
CA ASN A 274 -7.73 -12.61 -23.85
C ASN A 274 -8.62 -11.81 -24.83
N GLY A 275 -9.13 -10.64 -24.38
CA GLY A 275 -10.01 -9.76 -25.16
C GLY A 275 -11.50 -10.06 -25.02
N ALA A 276 -11.88 -11.08 -24.25
CA ALA A 276 -13.28 -11.41 -24.02
C ALA A 276 -13.98 -10.38 -23.10
N ARG A 277 -15.28 -10.26 -23.27
CA ARG A 277 -16.12 -9.48 -22.36
C ARG A 277 -16.25 -10.21 -21.01
N ILE A 278 -16.07 -9.49 -19.91
CA ILE A 278 -16.31 -10.00 -18.55
C ILE A 278 -17.69 -9.52 -18.06
N HIS A 279 -17.89 -8.22 -18.10
CA HIS A 279 -19.02 -7.54 -17.48
C HIS A 279 -20.29 -7.64 -18.30
N GLU A 280 -21.45 -7.70 -17.64
CA GLU A 280 -22.76 -7.59 -18.29
C GLU A 280 -22.95 -6.19 -18.90
N SER A 281 -22.55 -5.16 -18.11
CA SER A 281 -22.64 -3.74 -18.45
C SER A 281 -21.62 -2.92 -17.65
N THR A 282 -21.63 -1.61 -17.82
CA THR A 282 -20.87 -0.67 -16.98
C THR A 282 -21.67 -0.18 -15.78
N HIS A 283 -22.99 -0.42 -15.77
CA HIS A 283 -23.91 0.01 -14.72
C HIS A 283 -24.99 -1.05 -14.47
N LYS A 284 -25.39 -1.22 -13.22
CA LYS A 284 -26.53 -2.05 -12.82
C LYS A 284 -27.12 -1.52 -11.50
N ASP A 285 -28.43 -1.48 -11.38
CA ASP A 285 -29.11 -1.05 -10.16
C ASP A 285 -28.69 -1.88 -8.95
N GLY A 286 -28.42 -1.21 -7.83
CA GLY A 286 -27.92 -1.84 -6.61
C GLY A 286 -26.42 -2.10 -6.58
N MET A 287 -25.68 -1.64 -7.59
CA MET A 287 -24.22 -1.66 -7.64
C MET A 287 -23.68 -0.24 -7.75
N GLU A 288 -22.69 0.07 -6.91
CA GLU A 288 -22.08 1.39 -6.83
C GLU A 288 -21.20 1.67 -8.06
N GLN A 289 -21.11 2.95 -8.42
CA GLN A 289 -20.27 3.40 -9.52
C GLN A 289 -18.99 4.02 -8.98
N PRO A 290 -17.82 3.79 -9.62
CA PRO A 290 -16.59 4.48 -9.26
C PRO A 290 -16.71 5.99 -9.52
N ILE A 291 -16.00 6.78 -8.71
CA ILE A 291 -15.86 8.22 -8.92
C ILE A 291 -14.85 8.54 -10.02
N TRP A 292 -13.97 7.59 -10.33
CA TRP A 292 -12.96 7.66 -11.38
C TRP A 292 -12.57 6.27 -11.86
N TYR A 293 -12.19 6.14 -13.14
CA TYR A 293 -11.65 4.89 -13.67
C TYR A 293 -10.62 5.16 -14.77
N TRP A 294 -9.74 4.18 -15.03
CA TRP A 294 -8.72 4.25 -16.06
C TRP A 294 -8.87 3.17 -17.12
N VAL A 295 -8.87 3.61 -18.39
CA VAL A 295 -8.73 2.76 -19.58
C VAL A 295 -7.74 3.46 -20.51
N PRO A 296 -6.55 2.90 -20.76
CA PRO A 296 -6.01 1.62 -20.24
C PRO A 296 -5.69 1.64 -18.74
N SER A 297 -5.50 0.46 -18.14
CA SER A 297 -5.07 0.29 -16.75
C SER A 297 -3.72 0.95 -16.48
N ILE A 298 -3.61 1.66 -15.35
CA ILE A 298 -2.36 2.20 -14.81
C ILE A 298 -1.77 1.28 -13.73
N ALA A 299 -2.52 0.27 -13.29
CA ALA A 299 -2.27 -0.57 -12.14
C ALA A 299 -2.00 0.28 -10.87
N PRO A 300 -3.04 0.95 -10.30
CA PRO A 300 -2.91 1.81 -9.15
C PRO A 300 -2.43 1.02 -7.92
N SER A 301 -1.71 1.67 -7.00
CA SER A 301 -1.03 1.00 -5.90
C SER A 301 -1.25 1.69 -4.55
N GLY A 302 -0.24 2.32 -3.92
CA GLY A 302 -0.48 3.14 -2.75
C GLY A 302 -1.21 4.44 -3.09
N MET A 303 -1.99 4.98 -2.14
CA MET A 303 -2.59 6.29 -2.30
C MET A 303 -2.56 7.10 -1.00
N ALA A 304 -2.51 8.42 -1.14
CA ALA A 304 -2.55 9.36 -0.05
C ALA A 304 -3.21 10.68 -0.48
N PHE A 305 -3.94 11.30 0.41
CA PHE A 305 -4.38 12.69 0.22
C PHE A 305 -3.19 13.63 0.43
N ALA A 306 -3.16 14.73 -0.31
CA ALA A 306 -2.09 15.72 -0.19
C ALA A 306 -2.07 16.34 1.22
N PRO A 307 -0.87 16.47 1.84
CA PRO A 307 -0.72 17.21 3.07
C PRO A 307 -1.12 18.68 2.90
N GLU A 308 -1.70 19.28 3.93
CA GLU A 308 -2.05 20.70 3.91
C GLU A 308 -0.84 21.63 3.76
N SER A 309 0.33 21.17 4.22
CA SER A 309 1.62 21.88 4.19
C SER A 309 2.36 21.82 2.87
N MET A 310 1.87 21.03 1.90
CA MET A 310 2.45 20.96 0.56
C MET A 310 2.13 22.20 -0.28
N ILE A 311 2.21 22.08 -1.59
CA ILE A 311 1.82 23.13 -2.53
C ILE A 311 0.34 23.49 -2.30
N PRO A 312 -0.02 24.76 -2.04
CA PRO A 312 -1.40 25.16 -1.74
C PRO A 312 -2.43 24.67 -2.78
N ALA A 313 -2.06 24.68 -4.06
CA ALA A 313 -2.90 24.18 -5.15
C ALA A 313 -3.17 22.67 -5.13
N TRP A 314 -2.45 21.91 -4.30
CA TRP A 314 -2.61 20.46 -4.16
C TRP A 314 -3.37 20.04 -2.90
N ARG A 315 -3.74 21.02 -2.06
CA ARG A 315 -4.47 20.73 -0.83
C ARG A 315 -5.73 19.90 -1.12
N GLY A 316 -5.88 18.80 -0.41
CA GLY A 316 -7.01 17.89 -0.56
C GLY A 316 -7.00 17.04 -1.83
N ASN A 317 -6.01 17.18 -2.73
CA ASN A 317 -5.91 16.32 -3.90
C ASN A 317 -5.52 14.89 -3.49
N LEU A 318 -5.88 13.91 -4.31
CA LEU A 318 -5.49 12.52 -4.12
C LEU A 318 -4.29 12.17 -4.98
N PHE A 319 -3.29 11.52 -4.38
CA PHE A 319 -2.12 11.00 -5.07
C PHE A 319 -2.15 9.48 -5.10
N VAL A 320 -1.93 8.91 -6.27
CA VAL A 320 -1.98 7.46 -6.53
C VAL A 320 -0.68 7.04 -7.21
N GLY A 321 -0.01 6.03 -6.66
CA GLY A 321 1.11 5.39 -7.32
C GLY A 321 0.63 4.52 -8.48
N ALA A 322 1.34 4.52 -9.62
CA ALA A 322 1.02 3.69 -10.76
C ALA A 322 2.16 2.70 -11.05
N LEU A 323 1.83 1.41 -11.07
CA LEU A 323 2.80 0.35 -11.38
C LEU A 323 3.02 0.22 -12.89
N ALA A 324 1.95 0.03 -13.66
CA ALA A 324 2.01 -0.05 -15.11
C ALA A 324 2.19 1.34 -15.74
N GLY A 325 1.56 2.36 -15.17
CA GLY A 325 1.66 3.74 -15.61
C GLY A 325 3.00 4.40 -15.31
N GLN A 326 3.83 3.83 -14.42
CA GLN A 326 5.17 4.32 -14.04
C GLN A 326 5.20 5.81 -13.72
N ALA A 327 4.22 6.27 -12.94
CA ALA A 327 4.03 7.67 -12.60
C ALA A 327 3.43 7.81 -11.19
N LEU A 328 3.55 9.00 -10.62
CA LEU A 328 2.71 9.46 -9.52
C LEU A 328 1.53 10.21 -10.13
N VAL A 329 0.33 9.69 -9.98
CA VAL A 329 -0.89 10.29 -10.51
C VAL A 329 -1.50 11.21 -9.46
N ARG A 330 -1.68 12.49 -9.80
CA ARG A 330 -2.43 13.46 -9.00
C ARG A 330 -3.82 13.62 -9.56
N LEU A 331 -4.80 13.45 -8.70
CA LEU A 331 -6.20 13.74 -9.00
C LEU A 331 -6.62 14.98 -8.23
N GLU A 332 -6.98 16.01 -8.97
CA GLU A 332 -7.57 17.22 -8.42
C GLU A 332 -9.03 16.98 -8.11
N LEU A 333 -9.44 17.36 -6.90
CA LEU A 333 -10.77 17.08 -6.39
C LEU A 333 -11.56 18.39 -6.19
N ASP A 334 -12.85 18.36 -6.56
CA ASP A 334 -13.87 19.29 -6.12
C ASP A 334 -14.88 18.50 -5.26
N GLY A 335 -14.73 18.59 -3.94
CA GLY A 335 -15.41 17.72 -2.99
C GLY A 335 -15.01 16.25 -3.19
N GLU A 336 -15.94 15.41 -3.58
CA GLU A 336 -15.72 13.98 -3.86
C GLU A 336 -15.61 13.68 -5.37
N LYS A 337 -15.59 14.71 -6.22
CA LYS A 337 -15.52 14.57 -7.67
C LYS A 337 -14.10 14.82 -8.16
N VAL A 338 -13.58 13.91 -9.00
CA VAL A 338 -12.32 14.14 -9.73
C VAL A 338 -12.59 15.09 -10.88
N VAL A 339 -11.86 16.21 -10.92
CA VAL A 339 -12.02 17.24 -11.97
C VAL A 339 -10.85 17.29 -12.95
N LYS A 340 -9.67 16.77 -12.55
CA LYS A 340 -8.48 16.74 -13.41
C LYS A 340 -7.50 15.64 -12.97
N GLU A 341 -6.82 15.06 -13.95
CA GLU A 341 -5.67 14.15 -13.73
C GLU A 341 -4.38 14.82 -14.20
N GLU A 342 -3.31 14.63 -13.44
CA GLU A 342 -1.94 14.99 -13.81
C GLU A 342 -1.00 13.83 -13.51
N ARG A 343 -0.13 13.48 -14.45
CA ARG A 343 0.91 12.45 -14.28
C ARG A 343 2.24 13.11 -13.97
N LEU A 344 2.74 12.87 -12.79
CA LEU A 344 3.98 13.42 -12.27
C LEU A 344 5.09 12.37 -12.34
N LEU A 345 6.33 12.81 -12.46
CA LEU A 345 7.55 12.01 -12.38
C LEU A 345 7.69 10.91 -13.45
N PRO A 346 7.20 11.08 -14.70
CA PRO A 346 7.30 10.03 -15.72
C PRO A 346 8.76 9.73 -16.09
N GLN A 347 9.68 10.68 -15.90
CA GLN A 347 11.12 10.51 -16.16
C GLN A 347 11.79 9.49 -15.23
N LEU A 348 11.21 9.21 -14.05
CA LEU A 348 11.72 8.17 -13.15
C LEU A 348 11.60 6.78 -13.75
N ARG A 349 10.70 6.57 -14.70
CA ARG A 349 10.39 5.26 -15.34
C ARG A 349 10.33 4.14 -14.32
N ALA A 350 9.75 4.44 -13.15
CA ALA A 350 9.69 3.54 -12.01
C ALA A 350 8.26 3.15 -11.70
N ARG A 351 8.06 1.88 -11.42
CA ARG A 351 6.80 1.38 -10.85
C ARG A 351 6.67 1.91 -9.44
N ILE A 352 5.71 2.78 -9.17
CA ILE A 352 5.46 3.33 -7.84
C ILE A 352 4.53 2.37 -7.10
N ARG A 353 4.98 1.85 -5.94
CA ARG A 353 4.27 0.82 -5.18
C ARG A 353 3.48 1.37 -4.01
N ASP A 354 4.02 2.31 -3.27
CA ASP A 354 3.35 2.91 -2.12
C ASP A 354 3.51 4.42 -2.14
N VAL A 355 2.50 5.11 -1.66
CA VAL A 355 2.47 6.57 -1.52
C VAL A 355 1.94 6.90 -0.15
N ARG A 356 2.67 7.70 0.61
CA ARG A 356 2.32 8.11 1.98
C ARG A 356 2.55 9.60 2.17
N GLN A 357 1.75 10.18 3.03
CA GLN A 357 2.02 11.51 3.58
C GLN A 357 3.08 11.39 4.68
N GLY A 358 4.16 12.14 4.57
CA GLY A 358 5.20 12.22 5.60
C GLY A 358 4.85 13.21 6.71
N PRO A 359 5.42 13.02 7.92
CA PRO A 359 5.23 13.94 9.04
C PRO A 359 5.84 15.33 8.78
N ASP A 360 6.71 15.42 7.79
CA ASP A 360 7.36 16.65 7.30
C ASP A 360 6.52 17.40 6.26
N GLY A 361 5.31 16.92 5.96
CA GLY A 361 4.42 17.50 4.97
C GLY A 361 4.81 17.24 3.51
N ALA A 362 5.73 16.31 3.26
CA ALA A 362 6.09 15.84 1.93
C ALA A 362 5.30 14.58 1.55
N LEU A 363 5.31 14.23 0.26
CA LEU A 363 4.90 12.90 -0.19
C LEU A 363 6.11 11.97 -0.26
N TRP A 364 5.89 10.76 0.21
CA TRP A 364 6.90 9.70 0.22
C TRP A 364 6.41 8.52 -0.56
N PHE A 365 7.25 7.87 -1.33
CA PHE A 365 6.86 6.70 -2.08
C PHE A 365 7.98 5.67 -2.25
N ALA A 366 7.55 4.42 -2.41
CA ALA A 366 8.42 3.29 -2.67
C ALA A 366 8.32 2.84 -4.14
N THR A 367 9.43 2.41 -4.73
CA THR A 367 9.44 1.85 -6.08
C THR A 367 9.45 0.32 -6.06
N ASP A 368 8.59 -0.32 -6.86
CA ASP A 368 8.52 -1.79 -6.99
C ASP A 368 9.63 -2.28 -7.92
N SER A 369 10.77 -2.60 -7.32
CA SER A 369 11.97 -3.09 -8.03
C SER A 369 12.76 -4.03 -7.12
N PRO A 370 13.48 -5.03 -7.68
CA PRO A 370 14.46 -5.82 -6.92
C PRO A 370 15.57 -4.97 -6.28
N ASN A 371 15.83 -3.78 -6.82
CA ASN A 371 16.67 -2.73 -6.22
C ASN A 371 15.79 -1.49 -5.99
N GLY A 372 14.83 -1.63 -5.08
CA GLY A 372 13.84 -0.61 -4.76
C GLY A 372 14.43 0.57 -4.00
N ARG A 373 13.75 1.71 -4.16
CA ARG A 373 14.12 2.98 -3.54
C ARG A 373 12.95 3.54 -2.75
N ILE A 374 13.27 4.34 -1.75
CA ILE A 374 12.34 5.26 -1.11
C ILE A 374 12.69 6.66 -1.56
N LEU A 375 11.69 7.38 -2.08
CA LEU A 375 11.82 8.74 -2.55
C LEU A 375 10.90 9.66 -1.73
N ARG A 376 11.35 10.91 -1.59
CA ARG A 376 10.64 12.00 -0.96
C ARG A 376 10.42 13.11 -1.98
N VAL A 377 9.20 13.64 -2.05
CA VAL A 377 8.81 14.73 -2.94
C VAL A 377 8.24 15.88 -2.13
N ALA A 378 8.84 17.04 -2.31
CA ALA A 378 8.42 18.30 -1.67
C ALA A 378 8.53 19.45 -2.67
N PRO A 379 7.95 20.64 -2.40
CA PRO A 379 8.24 21.84 -3.17
C PRO A 379 9.74 22.10 -3.25
N ALA A 380 10.25 22.44 -4.45
CA ALA A 380 11.61 22.95 -4.58
C ALA A 380 11.71 24.32 -3.89
N LYS A 381 12.84 24.56 -3.22
CA LYS A 381 13.12 25.83 -2.55
C LYS A 381 13.54 26.89 -3.54
#